data_861b38da210a4a73c854903457e1e507
#
_entry.id   861b38da210a4a73c854903457e1e507
#
_cell.length_a   1.000
_cell.length_b   1.000
_cell.length_c   1.000
_cell.angle_alpha   90.00
_cell.angle_beta   90.00
_cell.angle_gamma   90.00
#
_symmetry.space_group_name_H-M   'P 1'
#
loop_
_entity.id
_entity.type
_entity.pdbx_description
1 polymer ?
#
loop_
_entity_poly.entity_id
_entity_poly.type
_entity_poly.pdbx_seq_one_letter_code
_entity_poly.pdbx_strand_id
1 'polypeptide(L)'
;AVYDSNSQVLADAVREQGGIPILGGIIRDNADELRSALLKAVEDSDVVLLSGGTSKGKGDLCYRVVAEWKDPGIVVHGVALKPGKPICMAVIASKPVVILPGFPTSAIFTFHEFVAPILRLLGGRQLESQGTLTASMACKTNSEIGRTEYLLVGLIKTDKELTAFPMGKGSGSVTAFSRADGFVTIPRHTEIVDAGEQVQVRLIGRDLELADLIVIGSHCVQLDFLLTQLQQRSIHSKFLAVGSTAGLMAAKRGECDVAGIHLLDPLTGTYNRPFLNDAVTLVEGYVRSQGIVFRRGDKRFEGRTPDEIVAEANRDSSIVMVNRNQGSGTRILVERLLAGAKPCGYAVQPNNHSAVSAAIVQNRADWGVAIEAIARLNHLAFIPIQDEHYDFAIPNSRLDRPAVQEFIALLSAMKKTSSKSTEPL
;
A
#
# COMPACT_ATOMS: atom_id res chain seq x y z
N ALA A 1 9.84 11.44 12.77
CA ALA A 1 9.07 12.58 12.30
C ALA A 1 7.96 12.06 11.37
N VAL A 2 6.77 12.62 11.44
CA VAL A 2 5.64 12.37 10.51
C VAL A 2 5.50 13.65 9.69
N TYR A 3 5.47 13.49 8.36
CA TYR A 3 5.25 14.63 7.46
C TYR A 3 3.75 14.88 7.28
N ASP A 4 3.35 16.15 7.20
CA ASP A 4 1.98 16.54 6.88
C ASP A 4 1.73 16.40 5.38
N SER A 5 1.18 15.26 4.97
CA SER A 5 0.72 15.02 3.61
C SER A 5 -0.73 15.45 3.40
N ASN A 6 -1.53 15.49 4.48
CA ASN A 6 -2.96 15.75 4.37
C ASN A 6 -3.25 17.18 3.95
N SER A 7 -2.52 18.16 4.47
CA SER A 7 -2.75 19.58 4.12
C SER A 7 -2.62 19.82 2.62
N GLN A 8 -1.59 19.27 1.96
CA GLN A 8 -1.41 19.44 0.51
C GLN A 8 -2.50 18.70 -0.28
N VAL A 9 -2.75 17.44 0.05
CA VAL A 9 -3.76 16.62 -0.64
C VAL A 9 -5.16 17.23 -0.53
N LEU A 10 -5.53 17.70 0.66
CA LEU A 10 -6.83 18.36 0.87
C LEU A 10 -6.90 19.70 0.18
N ALA A 11 -5.81 20.48 0.14
CA ALA A 11 -5.78 21.76 -0.60
C ALA A 11 -6.01 21.53 -2.10
N ASP A 12 -5.37 20.51 -2.69
CA ASP A 12 -5.58 20.17 -4.10
C ASP A 12 -7.00 19.68 -4.34
N ALA A 13 -7.55 18.83 -3.46
CA ALA A 13 -8.94 18.40 -3.53
C ALA A 13 -9.94 19.56 -3.43
N VAL A 14 -9.67 20.58 -2.60
CA VAL A 14 -10.49 21.82 -2.54
C VAL A 14 -10.44 22.57 -3.87
N ARG A 15 -9.26 22.73 -4.49
CA ARG A 15 -9.10 23.38 -5.80
C ARG A 15 -9.88 22.66 -6.90
N GLU A 16 -9.83 21.33 -6.92
CA GLU A 16 -10.60 20.51 -7.85
C GLU A 16 -12.12 20.74 -7.73
N GLN A 17 -12.59 20.98 -6.51
CA GLN A 17 -14.01 21.33 -6.27
C GLN A 17 -14.33 22.79 -6.57
N GLY A 18 -13.34 23.61 -6.96
CA GLY A 18 -13.49 25.03 -7.30
C GLY A 18 -13.38 25.96 -6.10
N GLY A 19 -12.93 25.48 -4.95
CA GLY A 19 -12.62 26.29 -3.78
C GLY A 19 -11.22 26.88 -3.83
N ILE A 20 -10.97 27.88 -3.00
CA ILE A 20 -9.67 28.52 -2.79
C ILE A 20 -9.14 28.07 -1.42
N PRO A 21 -8.14 27.18 -1.33
CA PRO A 21 -7.64 26.73 -0.05
C PRO A 21 -6.74 27.77 0.62
N ILE A 22 -6.98 28.01 1.89
CA ILE A 22 -6.15 28.83 2.78
C ILE A 22 -5.48 27.88 3.78
N LEU A 23 -4.15 27.71 3.70
CA LEU A 23 -3.41 26.80 4.58
C LEU A 23 -3.11 27.46 5.91
N GLY A 24 -3.69 26.93 7.00
CA GLY A 24 -3.46 27.37 8.38
C GLY A 24 -2.19 26.85 9.03
N GLY A 25 -1.48 25.90 8.37
CA GLY A 25 -0.28 25.25 8.90
C GLY A 25 -0.57 24.20 9.97
N ILE A 26 0.50 23.75 10.65
CA ILE A 26 0.41 22.73 11.70
C ILE A 26 0.20 23.43 13.04
N ILE A 27 -0.91 23.13 13.71
CA ILE A 27 -1.23 23.63 15.05
C ILE A 27 -0.83 22.56 16.08
N ARG A 28 -0.17 22.96 17.15
CA ARG A 28 0.21 22.04 18.23
C ARG A 28 -1.01 21.55 18.99
N ASP A 29 -0.86 20.44 19.69
CA ASP A 29 -1.88 19.88 20.60
C ASP A 29 -2.01 20.74 21.87
N ASN A 30 -2.45 21.99 21.69
CA ASN A 30 -2.74 22.98 22.72
C ASN A 30 -4.13 23.57 22.48
N ALA A 31 -5.00 23.50 23.50
CA ALA A 31 -6.41 23.90 23.34
C ALA A 31 -6.58 25.40 23.01
N ASP A 32 -5.74 26.28 23.58
CA ASP A 32 -5.82 27.72 23.35
C ASP A 32 -5.32 28.10 21.95
N GLU A 33 -4.23 27.48 21.49
CA GLU A 33 -3.72 27.65 20.12
C GLU A 33 -4.75 27.16 19.10
N LEU A 34 -5.34 25.98 19.32
CA LEU A 34 -6.39 25.41 18.46
C LEU A 34 -7.63 26.28 18.40
N ARG A 35 -8.08 26.81 19.57
CA ARG A 35 -9.24 27.69 19.66
C ARG A 35 -9.02 28.99 18.88
N SER A 36 -7.85 29.61 19.09
CA SER A 36 -7.50 30.87 18.40
C SER A 36 -7.39 30.68 16.89
N ALA A 37 -6.75 29.58 16.45
CA ALA A 37 -6.65 29.25 15.03
C ALA A 37 -8.01 28.93 14.40
N LEU A 38 -8.89 28.20 15.12
CA LEU A 38 -10.23 27.88 14.66
C LEU A 38 -11.11 29.15 14.51
N LEU A 39 -11.10 30.04 15.48
CA LEU A 39 -11.84 31.31 15.41
C LEU A 39 -11.42 32.12 14.20
N LYS A 40 -10.12 32.29 14.00
CA LYS A 40 -9.57 33.00 12.84
C LYS A 40 -9.98 32.31 11.54
N ALA A 41 -9.88 30.99 11.44
CA ALA A 41 -10.28 30.25 10.24
C ALA A 41 -11.77 30.38 9.94
N VAL A 42 -12.65 30.38 10.95
CA VAL A 42 -14.10 30.63 10.81
C VAL A 42 -14.36 32.05 10.33
N GLU A 43 -13.58 33.03 10.78
CA GLU A 43 -13.71 34.42 10.33
C GLU A 43 -13.32 34.56 8.84
N ASP A 44 -12.14 33.97 8.46
CA ASP A 44 -11.49 34.18 7.17
C ASP A 44 -11.99 33.28 6.04
N SER A 45 -12.84 32.27 6.30
CA SER A 45 -13.25 31.28 5.29
C SER A 45 -14.72 30.88 5.36
N ASP A 46 -15.25 30.28 4.28
CA ASP A 46 -16.63 29.79 4.20
C ASP A 46 -16.77 28.36 4.78
N VAL A 47 -15.71 27.58 4.74
CA VAL A 47 -15.63 26.20 5.25
C VAL A 47 -14.29 25.99 5.93
N VAL A 48 -14.28 25.42 7.12
CA VAL A 48 -13.05 25.10 7.86
C VAL A 48 -12.82 23.60 7.87
N LEU A 49 -11.60 23.19 7.50
CA LEU A 49 -11.17 21.80 7.54
C LEU A 49 -10.03 21.65 8.55
N LEU A 50 -10.16 20.71 9.45
CA LEU A 50 -9.12 20.26 10.37
C LEU A 50 -8.73 18.82 9.98
N SER A 51 -7.47 18.45 10.08
CA SER A 51 -7.00 17.09 9.84
C SER A 51 -6.34 16.50 11.07
N GLY A 52 -6.90 15.42 11.61
CA GLY A 52 -6.46 14.78 12.84
C GLY A 52 -7.25 15.22 14.09
N GLY A 53 -6.95 14.60 15.23
CA GLY A 53 -7.63 14.92 16.50
C GLY A 53 -9.11 14.53 16.56
N THR A 54 -9.52 13.53 15.77
CA THR A 54 -10.93 13.08 15.68
C THR A 54 -11.26 11.91 16.62
N SER A 55 -10.25 11.22 17.17
CA SER A 55 -10.46 10.02 18.01
C SER A 55 -10.89 10.41 19.42
N LYS A 56 -11.54 9.48 20.13
CA LYS A 56 -11.95 9.66 21.53
C LYS A 56 -10.79 9.45 22.53
N GLY A 57 -9.53 9.38 22.05
CA GLY A 57 -8.33 9.26 22.87
C GLY A 57 -8.07 10.48 23.75
N LYS A 58 -7.34 10.31 24.85
CA LYS A 58 -7.03 11.40 25.78
C LYS A 58 -6.22 12.56 25.15
N GLY A 59 -5.55 12.30 24.01
CA GLY A 59 -4.72 13.30 23.30
C GLY A 59 -5.45 14.05 22.17
N ASP A 60 -6.66 13.69 21.81
CA ASP A 60 -7.37 14.30 20.68
C ASP A 60 -8.15 15.54 21.13
N LEU A 61 -7.59 16.73 20.86
CA LEU A 61 -8.13 18.01 21.31
C LEU A 61 -9.09 18.67 20.33
N CYS A 62 -8.99 18.40 19.01
CA CYS A 62 -9.76 19.13 17.99
C CYS A 62 -11.27 19.05 18.24
N TYR A 63 -11.82 17.84 18.45
CA TYR A 63 -13.26 17.71 18.68
C TYR A 63 -13.71 18.33 20.01
N ARG A 64 -12.82 18.36 21.03
CA ARG A 64 -13.15 18.98 22.34
C ARG A 64 -13.24 20.50 22.23
N VAL A 65 -12.30 21.10 21.50
CA VAL A 65 -12.32 22.52 21.21
C VAL A 65 -13.58 22.88 20.42
N VAL A 66 -13.88 22.13 19.34
CA VAL A 66 -15.10 22.35 18.55
C VAL A 66 -16.37 22.14 19.37
N ALA A 67 -16.38 21.23 20.35
CA ALA A 67 -17.54 20.99 21.23
C ALA A 67 -17.85 22.13 22.21
N GLU A 68 -17.01 23.15 22.32
CA GLU A 68 -17.28 24.33 23.13
C GLU A 68 -18.40 25.21 22.52
N TRP A 69 -18.59 25.13 21.19
CA TRP A 69 -19.71 25.82 20.49
C TRP A 69 -20.96 24.94 20.55
N LYS A 70 -22.11 25.59 20.83
CA LYS A 70 -23.38 24.92 21.11
C LYS A 70 -24.54 25.26 20.15
N ASP A 71 -24.35 26.15 19.20
CA ASP A 71 -25.42 26.62 18.30
C ASP A 71 -24.96 26.54 16.82
N PRO A 72 -25.27 25.44 16.14
CA PRO A 72 -25.64 24.11 16.66
C PRO A 72 -24.43 23.33 17.22
N GLY A 73 -23.18 23.74 16.93
CA GLY A 73 -21.95 23.06 17.33
C GLY A 73 -21.76 21.75 16.57
N ILE A 74 -21.36 20.68 17.28
CA ILE A 74 -21.17 19.37 16.67
C ILE A 74 -22.51 18.76 16.26
N VAL A 75 -22.68 18.49 14.97
CA VAL A 75 -23.87 17.85 14.38
C VAL A 75 -23.68 16.34 14.29
N VAL A 76 -22.48 15.89 13.90
CA VAL A 76 -22.12 14.45 13.77
C VAL A 76 -20.73 14.21 14.30
N HIS A 77 -20.57 13.19 15.14
CA HIS A 77 -19.26 12.70 15.55
C HIS A 77 -19.20 11.19 15.40
N GLY A 78 -18.57 10.76 14.32
CA GLY A 78 -18.46 9.37 13.90
C GLY A 78 -19.59 8.93 12.97
N VAL A 79 -19.22 8.19 11.94
CA VAL A 79 -20.13 7.62 10.93
C VAL A 79 -19.85 6.12 10.75
N ALA A 80 -20.83 5.36 10.27
CA ALA A 80 -20.71 3.94 10.01
C ALA A 80 -20.01 3.70 8.63
N LEU A 81 -18.79 4.20 8.49
CA LEU A 81 -18.00 4.18 7.26
C LEU A 81 -16.62 3.56 7.49
N LYS A 82 -16.04 2.93 6.47
CA LYS A 82 -14.70 2.36 6.45
C LYS A 82 -14.05 2.58 5.08
N PRO A 83 -12.91 3.28 5.01
CA PRO A 83 -12.28 4.08 6.08
C PRO A 83 -13.08 5.37 6.36
N GLY A 84 -12.76 6.06 7.48
CA GLY A 84 -13.34 7.38 7.74
C GLY A 84 -14.26 7.46 8.96
N LYS A 85 -14.43 6.36 9.72
CA LYS A 85 -15.32 6.30 10.91
C LYS A 85 -15.25 7.54 11.82
N PRO A 86 -14.07 8.10 12.19
CA PRO A 86 -14.00 9.12 13.24
C PRO A 86 -14.22 10.55 12.76
N ILE A 87 -14.74 10.79 11.55
CA ILE A 87 -15.07 12.15 11.09
C ILE A 87 -15.96 12.87 12.10
N CYS A 88 -15.70 14.17 12.30
CA CYS A 88 -16.56 15.04 13.09
C CYS A 88 -17.00 16.25 12.25
N MET A 89 -18.29 16.53 12.23
CA MET A 89 -18.88 17.64 11.49
C MET A 89 -19.61 18.56 12.46
N ALA A 90 -19.35 19.84 12.34
CA ALA A 90 -19.93 20.90 13.18
C ALA A 90 -20.35 22.10 12.32
N VAL A 91 -21.13 22.97 12.92
CA VAL A 91 -21.42 24.30 12.38
C VAL A 91 -21.07 25.31 13.46
N ILE A 92 -20.24 26.30 13.11
CA ILE A 92 -19.83 27.41 13.98
C ILE A 92 -20.07 28.72 13.22
N ALA A 93 -20.79 29.65 13.83
CA ALA A 93 -21.14 30.92 13.20
C ALA A 93 -21.77 30.75 11.79
N SER A 94 -22.67 29.76 11.65
CA SER A 94 -23.33 29.37 10.39
C SER A 94 -22.41 28.87 9.30
N LYS A 95 -21.14 28.51 9.63
CA LYS A 95 -20.17 27.98 8.69
C LYS A 95 -19.84 26.51 9.02
N PRO A 96 -19.71 25.62 8.01
CA PRO A 96 -19.30 24.25 8.21
C PRO A 96 -17.87 24.15 8.75
N VAL A 97 -17.68 23.35 9.79
CA VAL A 97 -16.38 22.99 10.36
C VAL A 97 -16.28 21.47 10.37
N VAL A 98 -15.33 20.90 9.64
CA VAL A 98 -15.18 19.46 9.49
C VAL A 98 -13.80 19.02 9.96
N ILE A 99 -13.78 18.10 10.93
CA ILE A 99 -12.56 17.47 11.38
C ILE A 99 -12.43 16.12 10.67
N LEU A 100 -11.50 16.05 9.72
CA LEU A 100 -11.19 14.87 8.94
C LEU A 100 -10.24 13.94 9.71
N PRO A 101 -10.31 12.62 9.51
CA PRO A 101 -9.37 11.67 10.10
C PRO A 101 -7.91 12.00 9.75
N GLY A 102 -6.97 11.74 10.66
CA GLY A 102 -5.54 11.98 10.43
C GLY A 102 -4.89 11.03 9.42
N PHE A 103 -5.48 9.85 9.15
CA PHE A 103 -4.97 8.94 8.12
C PHE A 103 -5.35 9.41 6.72
N PRO A 104 -4.39 9.53 5.78
CA PRO A 104 -4.61 10.14 4.46
C PRO A 104 -5.77 9.56 3.67
N THR A 105 -5.84 8.24 3.51
CA THR A 105 -6.92 7.59 2.76
C THR A 105 -8.29 7.86 3.41
N SER A 106 -8.36 7.85 4.74
CA SER A 106 -9.59 8.20 5.46
C SER A 106 -9.99 9.65 5.25
N ALA A 107 -9.01 10.58 5.28
CA ALA A 107 -9.24 12.00 5.06
C ALA A 107 -9.79 12.26 3.65
N ILE A 108 -9.19 11.64 2.63
CA ILE A 108 -9.61 11.80 1.23
C ILE A 108 -11.02 11.26 1.02
N PHE A 109 -11.34 10.04 1.47
CA PHE A 109 -12.69 9.49 1.32
C PHE A 109 -13.74 10.32 2.03
N THR A 110 -13.49 10.74 3.27
CA THR A 110 -14.45 11.57 4.00
C THR A 110 -14.56 12.98 3.43
N PHE A 111 -13.50 13.53 2.84
CA PHE A 111 -13.55 14.77 2.09
C PHE A 111 -14.49 14.64 0.89
N HIS A 112 -14.30 13.66 0.03
CA HIS A 112 -15.12 13.48 -1.17
C HIS A 112 -16.57 13.14 -0.86
N GLU A 113 -16.83 12.42 0.22
CA GLU A 113 -18.20 12.05 0.61
C GLU A 113 -18.97 13.19 1.27
N PHE A 114 -18.32 13.96 2.14
CA PHE A 114 -19.02 14.93 2.99
C PHE A 114 -18.66 16.40 2.69
N VAL A 115 -17.42 16.70 2.31
CA VAL A 115 -16.95 18.08 2.10
C VAL A 115 -17.13 18.53 0.66
N ALA A 116 -16.76 17.71 -0.30
CA ALA A 116 -16.86 18.05 -1.72
C ALA A 116 -18.29 18.48 -2.15
N PRO A 117 -19.38 17.81 -1.70
CA PRO A 117 -20.74 18.28 -1.99
C PRO A 117 -21.03 19.67 -1.42
N ILE A 118 -20.53 19.97 -0.22
CA ILE A 118 -20.70 21.29 0.40
C ILE A 118 -19.99 22.38 -0.41
N LEU A 119 -18.73 22.12 -0.80
CA LEU A 119 -17.95 23.08 -1.61
C LEU A 119 -18.62 23.35 -2.97
N ARG A 120 -19.12 22.30 -3.64
CA ARG A 120 -19.84 22.45 -4.91
C ARG A 120 -21.10 23.26 -4.75
N LEU A 121 -21.87 22.99 -3.70
CA LEU A 121 -23.11 23.72 -3.40
C LEU A 121 -22.83 25.21 -3.16
N LEU A 122 -21.84 25.54 -2.33
CA LEU A 122 -21.46 26.91 -2.03
C LEU A 122 -20.86 27.61 -3.27
N GLY A 123 -20.14 26.87 -4.12
CA GLY A 123 -19.60 27.38 -5.38
C GLY A 123 -20.61 27.44 -6.53
N GLY A 124 -21.90 27.15 -6.31
CA GLY A 124 -22.94 27.15 -7.34
C GLY A 124 -22.76 26.13 -8.45
N ARG A 125 -21.98 25.07 -8.18
CA ARG A 125 -21.71 23.96 -9.14
C ARG A 125 -22.76 22.87 -9.00
N GLN A 126 -23.15 22.26 -10.12
CA GLN A 126 -23.99 21.07 -10.09
C GLN A 126 -23.24 19.91 -9.46
N LEU A 127 -23.98 19.04 -8.76
CA LEU A 127 -23.45 17.76 -8.31
C LEU A 127 -23.15 16.91 -9.55
N GLU A 128 -21.88 16.81 -9.93
CA GLU A 128 -21.47 15.90 -11.01
C GLU A 128 -21.77 14.46 -10.58
N SER A 129 -22.43 13.70 -11.45
CA SER A 129 -22.45 12.25 -11.31
C SER A 129 -21.02 11.76 -11.59
N GLN A 130 -20.34 11.29 -10.57
CA GLN A 130 -19.05 10.63 -10.77
C GLN A 130 -19.27 9.44 -11.71
N GLY A 131 -18.39 9.29 -12.72
CA GLY A 131 -18.47 8.16 -13.64
C GLY A 131 -18.43 6.85 -12.86
N THR A 132 -19.41 5.99 -13.14
CA THR A 132 -19.44 4.62 -12.60
C THR A 132 -19.26 3.63 -13.73
N LEU A 133 -18.46 2.59 -13.48
CA LEU A 133 -18.24 1.49 -14.40
C LEU A 133 -18.62 0.18 -13.73
N THR A 134 -19.17 -0.75 -14.50
CA THR A 134 -19.41 -2.10 -14.01
C THR A 134 -18.16 -2.95 -14.25
N ALA A 135 -17.72 -3.68 -13.23
CA ALA A 135 -16.59 -4.58 -13.28
C ALA A 135 -16.85 -5.84 -12.45
N SER A 136 -16.22 -6.96 -12.79
CA SER A 136 -16.28 -8.17 -11.97
C SER A 136 -15.17 -8.16 -10.91
N MET A 137 -15.46 -8.63 -9.70
CA MET A 137 -14.45 -8.74 -8.64
C MET A 137 -13.43 -9.83 -8.97
N ALA A 138 -12.14 -9.51 -8.92
CA ALA A 138 -11.06 -10.45 -9.20
C ALA A 138 -10.94 -11.58 -8.19
N CYS A 139 -11.25 -11.31 -6.93
CA CYS A 139 -11.13 -12.26 -5.83
C CYS A 139 -12.18 -12.01 -4.74
N LYS A 140 -12.46 -13.07 -3.99
CA LYS A 140 -13.33 -13.00 -2.81
C LYS A 140 -12.79 -11.97 -1.82
N THR A 141 -13.64 -11.07 -1.40
CA THR A 141 -13.29 -9.96 -0.49
C THR A 141 -14.22 -9.95 0.71
N ASN A 142 -13.65 -9.97 1.91
CA ASN A 142 -14.41 -9.85 3.14
C ASN A 142 -14.58 -8.38 3.52
N SER A 143 -15.74 -8.02 4.03
CA SER A 143 -16.08 -6.71 4.58
C SER A 143 -16.57 -6.85 6.03
N GLU A 144 -16.67 -5.74 6.75
CA GLU A 144 -17.20 -5.74 8.11
C GLU A 144 -18.68 -5.38 8.12
N ILE A 145 -19.51 -6.23 8.68
CA ILE A 145 -20.94 -5.92 8.92
C ILE A 145 -21.06 -4.68 9.82
N GLY A 146 -22.06 -3.85 9.54
CA GLY A 146 -22.39 -2.66 10.31
C GLY A 146 -21.73 -1.37 9.81
N ARG A 147 -20.85 -1.44 8.79
CA ARG A 147 -20.24 -0.27 8.15
C ARG A 147 -20.29 -0.37 6.64
N THR A 148 -20.54 0.73 5.99
CA THR A 148 -20.31 0.83 4.54
C THR A 148 -18.80 0.90 4.31
N GLU A 149 -18.24 -0.01 3.49
CA GLU A 149 -16.82 -0.05 3.17
C GLU A 149 -16.56 0.54 1.77
N TYR A 150 -15.62 1.47 1.66
CA TYR A 150 -15.06 1.93 0.40
C TYR A 150 -13.78 1.15 0.14
N LEU A 151 -13.88 0.20 -0.78
CA LEU A 151 -12.79 -0.67 -1.17
C LEU A 151 -12.09 -0.08 -2.39
N LEU A 152 -10.84 0.36 -2.23
CA LEU A 152 -10.01 0.80 -3.36
C LEU A 152 -9.76 -0.36 -4.32
N VAL A 153 -9.92 -0.10 -5.60
CA VAL A 153 -9.69 -1.09 -6.66
C VAL A 153 -8.86 -0.53 -7.80
N GLY A 154 -8.03 -1.41 -8.35
CA GLY A 154 -7.43 -1.22 -9.66
C GLY A 154 -8.31 -1.87 -10.72
N LEU A 155 -8.54 -1.21 -11.85
CA LEU A 155 -9.31 -1.74 -12.98
C LEU A 155 -8.38 -2.31 -14.03
N ILE A 156 -8.73 -3.47 -14.54
CA ILE A 156 -8.00 -4.18 -15.58
C ILE A 156 -9.00 -4.60 -16.67
N LYS A 157 -8.68 -4.29 -17.90
CA LYS A 157 -9.43 -4.79 -19.05
C LYS A 157 -8.91 -6.16 -19.44
N THR A 158 -9.73 -7.17 -19.23
CA THR A 158 -9.51 -8.51 -19.79
C THR A 158 -10.13 -8.59 -21.19
N ASP A 159 -9.96 -9.72 -21.87
CA ASP A 159 -10.58 -9.93 -23.20
C ASP A 159 -12.11 -9.98 -23.12
N LYS A 160 -12.66 -10.22 -21.92
CA LYS A 160 -14.10 -10.40 -21.71
C LYS A 160 -14.77 -9.17 -21.10
N GLU A 161 -14.17 -8.58 -20.07
CA GLU A 161 -14.80 -7.54 -19.26
C GLU A 161 -13.78 -6.73 -18.45
N LEU A 162 -14.24 -5.70 -17.76
CA LEU A 162 -13.45 -5.02 -16.74
C LEU A 162 -13.43 -5.85 -15.46
N THR A 163 -12.25 -6.02 -14.88
CA THR A 163 -12.05 -6.72 -13.61
C THR A 163 -11.52 -5.78 -12.56
N ALA A 164 -12.14 -5.76 -11.37
CA ALA A 164 -11.77 -4.94 -10.23
C ALA A 164 -10.90 -5.72 -9.25
N PHE A 165 -9.64 -5.29 -9.09
CA PHE A 165 -8.68 -5.86 -8.16
C PHE A 165 -8.62 -5.05 -6.87
N PRO A 166 -8.90 -5.63 -5.69
CA PRO A 166 -8.75 -4.95 -4.42
C PRO A 166 -7.30 -4.49 -4.20
N MET A 167 -7.12 -3.21 -3.92
CA MET A 167 -5.82 -2.61 -3.64
C MET A 167 -5.65 -2.44 -2.13
N GLY A 168 -5.13 -3.44 -1.46
CA GLY A 168 -4.75 -3.41 -0.05
C GLY A 168 -5.74 -2.73 0.92
N LYS A 169 -5.90 -3.27 2.10
CA LYS A 169 -6.72 -2.69 3.17
C LYS A 169 -5.85 -1.87 4.10
N GLY A 170 -6.17 -0.60 4.29
CA GLY A 170 -5.46 0.25 5.25
C GLY A 170 -5.71 1.74 5.05
N SER A 171 -6.08 2.42 6.13
CA SER A 171 -6.39 3.86 6.13
C SER A 171 -5.16 4.77 5.93
N GLY A 172 -3.94 4.24 6.12
CA GLY A 172 -2.68 4.99 6.02
C GLY A 172 -1.93 4.84 4.69
N SER A 173 -2.46 4.09 3.72
CA SER A 173 -1.74 3.80 2.47
C SER A 173 -2.01 4.85 1.39
N VAL A 174 -1.25 5.94 1.39
CA VAL A 174 -1.28 6.97 0.33
C VAL A 174 -0.97 6.36 -1.04
N THR A 175 0.01 5.46 -1.11
CA THR A 175 0.41 4.77 -2.34
C THR A 175 -0.69 3.88 -2.91
N ALA A 176 -1.51 3.25 -2.09
CA ALA A 176 -2.64 2.47 -2.59
C ALA A 176 -3.70 3.39 -3.22
N PHE A 177 -3.96 4.55 -2.60
CA PHE A 177 -4.90 5.53 -3.14
C PHE A 177 -4.42 6.12 -4.47
N SER A 178 -3.14 6.54 -4.56
CA SER A 178 -2.58 7.13 -5.79
C SER A 178 -2.49 6.17 -6.98
N ARG A 179 -2.56 4.86 -6.73
CA ARG A 179 -2.53 3.82 -7.76
C ARG A 179 -3.90 3.22 -8.08
N ALA A 180 -4.92 3.55 -7.30
CA ALA A 180 -6.27 3.06 -7.52
C ALA A 180 -6.95 3.83 -8.66
N ASP A 181 -7.75 3.12 -9.46
CA ASP A 181 -8.57 3.76 -10.50
C ASP A 181 -9.93 4.18 -9.95
N GLY A 182 -10.38 3.52 -8.90
CA GLY A 182 -11.69 3.76 -8.33
C GLY A 182 -11.88 3.03 -7.00
N PHE A 183 -13.11 3.01 -6.56
CA PHE A 183 -13.51 2.27 -5.39
C PHE A 183 -14.91 1.65 -5.55
N VAL A 184 -15.08 0.51 -4.91
CA VAL A 184 -16.37 -0.18 -4.77
C VAL A 184 -16.96 0.20 -3.42
N THR A 185 -18.25 0.54 -3.42
CA THR A 185 -19.00 0.75 -2.18
C THR A 185 -19.66 -0.57 -1.76
N ILE A 186 -19.17 -1.16 -0.68
CA ILE A 186 -19.73 -2.40 -0.11
C ILE A 186 -20.75 -1.99 0.97
N PRO A 187 -22.03 -2.35 0.82
CA PRO A 187 -23.06 -1.99 1.79
C PRO A 187 -22.80 -2.58 3.19
N ARG A 188 -23.25 -1.89 4.22
CA ARG A 188 -23.05 -2.28 5.63
C ARG A 188 -23.62 -3.65 6.04
N HIS A 189 -24.46 -4.26 5.21
CA HIS A 189 -25.07 -5.57 5.43
C HIS A 189 -24.36 -6.69 4.66
N THR A 190 -23.32 -6.36 3.87
CA THR A 190 -22.58 -7.31 3.07
C THR A 190 -21.27 -7.67 3.79
N GLU A 191 -21.09 -8.95 4.11
CA GLU A 191 -19.87 -9.47 4.72
C GLU A 191 -18.86 -9.95 3.69
N ILE A 192 -19.36 -10.45 2.57
CA ILE A 192 -18.56 -11.08 1.50
C ILE A 192 -19.04 -10.54 0.17
N VAL A 193 -18.08 -10.19 -0.68
CA VAL A 193 -18.24 -10.02 -2.12
C VAL A 193 -17.45 -11.14 -2.79
N ASP A 194 -18.12 -12.00 -3.57
CA ASP A 194 -17.47 -13.15 -4.16
C ASP A 194 -16.66 -12.80 -5.42
N ALA A 195 -15.70 -13.67 -5.76
CA ALA A 195 -14.97 -13.55 -7.02
C ALA A 195 -15.93 -13.71 -8.21
N GLY A 196 -15.79 -12.84 -9.21
CA GLY A 196 -16.69 -12.78 -10.37
C GLY A 196 -18.00 -12.01 -10.16
N GLU A 197 -18.31 -11.58 -8.94
CA GLU A 197 -19.49 -10.75 -8.66
C GLU A 197 -19.38 -9.39 -9.34
N GLN A 198 -20.45 -8.95 -9.99
CA GLN A 198 -20.52 -7.66 -10.68
C GLN A 198 -20.72 -6.53 -9.67
N VAL A 199 -19.81 -5.56 -9.70
CA VAL A 199 -19.80 -4.42 -8.80
C VAL A 199 -19.79 -3.10 -9.58
N GLN A 200 -20.32 -2.04 -8.95
CA GLN A 200 -20.22 -0.69 -9.48
C GLN A 200 -18.95 -0.03 -8.91
N VAL A 201 -18.05 0.36 -9.80
CA VAL A 201 -16.83 1.07 -9.44
C VAL A 201 -17.02 2.56 -9.71
N ARG A 202 -16.90 3.38 -8.67
CA ARG A 202 -16.82 4.85 -8.81
C ARG A 202 -15.38 5.22 -9.11
N LEU A 203 -15.15 5.95 -10.21
CA LEU A 203 -13.81 6.38 -10.60
C LEU A 203 -13.29 7.50 -9.68
N ILE A 204 -11.99 7.49 -9.40
CA ILE A 204 -11.32 8.55 -8.63
C ILE A 204 -10.97 9.74 -9.53
N GLY A 205 -10.64 9.49 -10.80
CA GLY A 205 -10.39 10.50 -11.82
C GLY A 205 -11.55 10.66 -12.79
N ARG A 206 -11.41 11.63 -13.72
CA ARG A 206 -12.40 11.85 -14.78
C ARG A 206 -12.28 10.83 -15.90
N ASP A 207 -11.06 10.39 -16.20
CA ASP A 207 -10.73 9.48 -17.29
C ASP A 207 -10.03 8.24 -16.74
N LEU A 208 -10.39 7.08 -17.26
CA LEU A 208 -9.73 5.81 -16.99
C LEU A 208 -8.65 5.58 -18.05
N GLU A 209 -7.39 5.74 -17.67
CA GLU A 209 -6.25 5.32 -18.50
C GLU A 209 -5.97 3.84 -18.27
N LEU A 210 -6.22 3.02 -19.29
CA LEU A 210 -5.90 1.60 -19.25
C LEU A 210 -4.39 1.41 -19.46
N ALA A 211 -3.78 0.61 -18.60
CA ALA A 211 -2.37 0.29 -18.73
C ALA A 211 -2.08 -0.62 -19.94
N ASP A 212 -0.95 -0.38 -20.62
CA ASP A 212 -0.46 -1.22 -21.71
C ASP A 212 0.03 -2.58 -21.21
N LEU A 213 0.62 -2.60 -19.99
CA LEU A 213 1.14 -3.78 -19.33
C LEU A 213 0.60 -3.89 -17.91
N ILE A 214 0.05 -5.04 -17.58
CA ILE A 214 -0.49 -5.35 -16.26
C ILE A 214 0.40 -6.38 -15.59
N VAL A 215 0.98 -6.01 -14.46
CA VAL A 215 1.81 -6.89 -13.66
C VAL A 215 1.12 -7.17 -12.31
N ILE A 216 0.90 -8.44 -11.99
CA ILE A 216 0.29 -8.84 -10.71
C ILE A 216 1.19 -9.87 -10.05
N GLY A 217 1.58 -9.65 -8.78
CA GLY A 217 2.42 -10.64 -8.11
C GLY A 217 3.19 -10.12 -6.92
N SER A 218 4.35 -10.69 -6.71
CA SER A 218 5.24 -10.27 -5.64
C SER A 218 6.01 -9.01 -6.02
N HIS A 219 6.18 -8.11 -5.07
CA HIS A 219 6.97 -6.89 -5.26
C HIS A 219 8.47 -7.15 -5.17
N CYS A 220 9.24 -6.49 -6.02
CA CYS A 220 10.69 -6.48 -5.96
C CYS A 220 11.26 -5.17 -6.53
N VAL A 221 12.36 -4.68 -5.98
CA VAL A 221 13.02 -3.43 -6.42
C VAL A 221 13.49 -3.50 -7.87
N GLN A 222 14.00 -4.65 -8.32
CA GLN A 222 14.38 -4.85 -9.72
C GLN A 222 13.18 -4.79 -10.67
N LEU A 223 12.00 -5.23 -10.22
CA LEU A 223 10.76 -5.07 -10.97
C LEU A 223 10.38 -3.60 -11.10
N ASP A 224 10.48 -2.80 -10.02
CA ASP A 224 10.23 -1.35 -10.08
C ASP A 224 11.15 -0.68 -11.10
N PHE A 225 12.43 -1.08 -11.14
CA PHE A 225 13.37 -0.58 -12.15
C PHE A 225 12.94 -0.94 -13.58
N LEU A 226 12.54 -2.21 -13.84
CA LEU A 226 12.04 -2.63 -15.15
C LEU A 226 10.79 -1.84 -15.57
N LEU A 227 9.84 -1.64 -14.66
CA LEU A 227 8.63 -0.87 -14.94
C LEU A 227 8.93 0.61 -15.21
N THR A 228 9.91 1.17 -14.51
CA THR A 228 10.39 2.54 -14.78
C THR A 228 11.02 2.66 -16.17
N GLN A 229 11.82 1.66 -16.60
CA GLN A 229 12.39 1.63 -17.95
C GLN A 229 11.31 1.51 -19.03
N LEU A 230 10.25 0.75 -18.80
CA LEU A 230 9.08 0.68 -19.69
C LEU A 230 8.37 2.03 -19.81
N GLN A 231 8.16 2.71 -18.69
CA GLN A 231 7.54 4.02 -18.68
C GLN A 231 8.35 5.06 -19.47
N GLN A 232 9.69 5.02 -19.41
CA GLN A 232 10.58 5.86 -20.24
C GLN A 232 10.43 5.57 -21.74
N ARG A 233 9.90 4.41 -22.12
CA ARG A 233 9.55 4.02 -23.50
C ARG A 233 8.09 4.22 -23.83
N SER A 234 7.38 5.03 -23.06
CA SER A 234 5.94 5.32 -23.22
C SER A 234 5.03 4.09 -23.10
N ILE A 235 5.46 3.06 -22.38
CA ILE A 235 4.64 1.91 -22.03
C ILE A 235 4.13 2.09 -20.59
N HIS A 236 2.86 2.40 -20.46
CA HIS A 236 2.22 2.57 -19.15
C HIS A 236 1.97 1.21 -18.51
N SER A 237 2.57 0.98 -17.36
CA SER A 237 2.43 -0.28 -16.63
C SER A 237 1.66 -0.08 -15.32
N LYS A 238 0.83 -1.07 -14.99
CA LYS A 238 0.14 -1.15 -13.70
C LYS A 238 0.64 -2.33 -12.92
N PHE A 239 1.11 -2.11 -11.70
CA PHE A 239 1.57 -3.16 -10.82
C PHE A 239 0.68 -3.32 -9.58
N LEU A 240 0.22 -4.54 -9.35
CA LEU A 240 -0.55 -4.94 -8.16
C LEU A 240 0.24 -5.92 -7.31
N ALA A 241 0.66 -5.47 -6.13
CA ALA A 241 1.43 -6.26 -5.18
C ALA A 241 0.49 -7.17 -4.35
N VAL A 242 0.26 -8.40 -4.79
CA VAL A 242 -0.63 -9.38 -4.15
C VAL A 242 0.11 -10.63 -3.64
N GLY A 243 1.44 -10.70 -3.86
CA GLY A 243 2.27 -11.87 -3.57
C GLY A 243 2.28 -12.91 -4.68
N SER A 244 3.25 -13.85 -4.60
CA SER A 244 3.54 -14.82 -5.67
C SER A 244 2.38 -15.75 -5.98
N THR A 245 1.72 -16.31 -4.97
CA THR A 245 0.62 -17.27 -5.17
C THR A 245 -0.58 -16.62 -5.85
N ALA A 246 -1.02 -15.46 -5.37
CA ALA A 246 -2.15 -14.75 -5.96
C ALA A 246 -1.79 -14.24 -7.38
N GLY A 247 -0.55 -13.78 -7.60
CA GLY A 247 -0.07 -13.38 -8.91
C GLY A 247 -0.09 -14.54 -9.92
N LEU A 248 0.41 -15.72 -9.54
CA LEU A 248 0.37 -16.91 -10.39
C LEU A 248 -1.07 -17.32 -10.73
N MET A 249 -1.98 -17.26 -9.76
CA MET A 249 -3.40 -17.55 -10.01
C MET A 249 -4.03 -16.53 -10.96
N ALA A 250 -3.68 -15.24 -10.85
CA ALA A 250 -4.12 -14.22 -11.79
C ALA A 250 -3.60 -14.50 -13.22
N ALA A 251 -2.31 -14.88 -13.36
CA ALA A 251 -1.75 -15.27 -14.65
C ALA A 251 -2.49 -16.49 -15.26
N LYS A 252 -2.76 -17.52 -14.45
CA LYS A 252 -3.51 -18.71 -14.91
C LYS A 252 -4.93 -18.38 -15.38
N ARG A 253 -5.56 -17.33 -14.84
CA ARG A 253 -6.89 -16.86 -15.26
C ARG A 253 -6.82 -15.83 -16.40
N GLY A 254 -5.64 -15.44 -16.87
CA GLY A 254 -5.47 -14.43 -17.91
C GLY A 254 -5.79 -12.99 -17.46
N GLU A 255 -5.76 -12.73 -16.16
CA GLU A 255 -6.08 -11.43 -15.55
C GLU A 255 -4.90 -10.46 -15.52
N CYS A 256 -3.70 -10.89 -15.87
CA CYS A 256 -2.51 -10.05 -16.01
C CYS A 256 -1.70 -10.45 -17.24
N ASP A 257 -0.77 -9.58 -17.61
CA ASP A 257 0.19 -9.85 -18.67
C ASP A 257 1.42 -10.56 -18.14
N VAL A 258 1.86 -10.21 -16.94
CA VAL A 258 3.05 -10.74 -16.29
C VAL A 258 2.78 -10.95 -14.80
N ALA A 259 3.16 -12.09 -14.25
CA ALA A 259 3.12 -12.34 -12.81
C ALA A 259 4.53 -12.55 -12.26
N GLY A 260 4.98 -11.67 -11.34
CA GLY A 260 6.23 -11.86 -10.61
C GLY A 260 6.07 -12.88 -9.50
N ILE A 261 6.87 -13.96 -9.54
CA ILE A 261 6.76 -15.10 -8.62
C ILE A 261 8.11 -15.59 -8.10
N HIS A 262 8.11 -16.11 -6.88
CA HIS A 262 9.26 -16.76 -6.23
C HIS A 262 8.77 -17.86 -5.27
N LEU A 263 8.13 -18.87 -5.81
CA LEU A 263 7.54 -19.98 -5.06
C LEU A 263 8.54 -21.14 -4.96
N LEU A 264 8.95 -21.48 -3.75
CA LEU A 264 9.79 -22.64 -3.47
C LEU A 264 8.89 -23.85 -3.21
N ASP A 265 9.11 -24.94 -3.93
CA ASP A 265 8.53 -26.23 -3.61
C ASP A 265 9.40 -26.90 -2.52
N PRO A 266 8.86 -27.12 -1.32
CA PRO A 266 9.63 -27.70 -0.22
C PRO A 266 10.00 -29.17 -0.44
N LEU A 267 9.30 -29.88 -1.34
CA LEU A 267 9.55 -31.31 -1.62
C LEU A 267 10.70 -31.48 -2.60
N THR A 268 10.76 -30.68 -3.64
CA THR A 268 11.76 -30.79 -4.71
C THR A 268 12.93 -29.82 -4.56
N GLY A 269 12.77 -28.77 -3.72
CA GLY A 269 13.74 -27.69 -3.59
C GLY A 269 13.82 -26.79 -4.82
N THR A 270 12.90 -26.93 -5.80
CA THR A 270 12.88 -26.15 -7.04
C THR A 270 11.94 -24.97 -6.95
N TYR A 271 12.30 -23.87 -7.65
CA TYR A 271 11.48 -22.67 -7.70
C TYR A 271 10.50 -22.69 -8.88
N ASN A 272 9.32 -22.15 -8.67
CA ASN A 272 8.31 -21.72 -9.63
C ASN A 272 7.76 -22.82 -10.56
N ARG A 273 8.61 -23.60 -11.23
CA ARG A 273 8.22 -24.63 -12.22
C ARG A 273 7.15 -25.61 -11.73
N PRO A 274 7.23 -26.18 -10.50
CA PRO A 274 6.24 -27.15 -10.01
C PRO A 274 4.82 -26.59 -9.87
N PHE A 275 4.69 -25.26 -9.80
CA PHE A 275 3.40 -24.61 -9.60
C PHE A 275 2.71 -24.18 -10.90
N LEU A 276 3.36 -24.34 -12.05
CA LEU A 276 2.82 -23.93 -13.35
C LEU A 276 1.78 -24.92 -13.88
N ASN A 277 1.08 -24.54 -14.91
CA ASN A 277 0.26 -25.36 -15.76
C ASN A 277 0.47 -24.97 -17.24
N ASP A 278 -0.17 -25.65 -18.16
CA ASP A 278 -0.04 -25.42 -19.61
C ASP A 278 -0.56 -24.07 -20.10
N ALA A 279 -1.25 -23.30 -19.25
CA ALA A 279 -1.78 -21.99 -19.63
C ALA A 279 -0.75 -20.85 -19.51
N VAL A 280 0.37 -21.08 -18.83
CA VAL A 280 1.37 -20.05 -18.55
C VAL A 280 2.78 -20.51 -18.89
N THR A 281 3.57 -19.62 -19.46
CA THR A 281 5.00 -19.79 -19.73
C THR A 281 5.83 -19.13 -18.62
N LEU A 282 6.87 -19.83 -18.14
CA LEU A 282 7.85 -19.27 -17.22
C LEU A 282 8.95 -18.57 -17.99
N VAL A 283 9.09 -17.28 -17.78
CA VAL A 283 10.24 -16.49 -18.22
C VAL A 283 11.17 -16.33 -17.02
N GLU A 284 12.38 -16.85 -17.15
CA GLU A 284 13.39 -16.78 -16.09
C GLU A 284 13.75 -15.31 -15.81
N GLY A 285 13.65 -14.92 -14.56
CA GLY A 285 13.98 -13.60 -14.09
C GLY A 285 15.43 -13.49 -13.62
N TYR A 286 15.62 -13.28 -12.35
CA TYR A 286 16.93 -13.08 -11.73
C TYR A 286 17.02 -13.82 -10.39
N VAL A 287 18.27 -14.15 -10.04
CA VAL A 287 18.59 -14.73 -8.73
C VAL A 287 18.87 -13.58 -7.77
N ARG A 288 18.35 -13.67 -6.56
CA ARG A 288 18.63 -12.74 -5.48
C ARG A 288 18.98 -13.52 -4.22
N SER A 289 19.99 -13.06 -3.49
CA SER A 289 20.39 -13.69 -2.25
C SER A 289 19.54 -13.20 -1.09
N GLN A 290 19.04 -14.15 -0.29
CA GLN A 290 18.40 -13.87 1.01
C GLN A 290 19.40 -14.17 2.12
N GLY A 291 19.43 -13.31 3.13
CA GLY A 291 20.37 -13.47 4.23
C GLY A 291 19.99 -12.65 5.46
N ILE A 292 20.80 -12.84 6.49
CA ILE A 292 20.72 -12.03 7.71
C ILE A 292 21.23 -10.61 7.40
N VAL A 293 20.46 -9.62 7.82
CA VAL A 293 20.82 -8.20 7.74
C VAL A 293 20.91 -7.61 9.15
N PHE A 294 21.93 -6.76 9.36
CA PHE A 294 22.20 -6.09 10.62
C PHE A 294 23.01 -4.82 10.40
N ARG A 295 23.17 -3.98 11.40
CA ARG A 295 23.99 -2.75 11.29
C ARG A 295 25.46 -3.07 11.11
N ARG A 296 26.13 -2.41 10.17
CA ARG A 296 27.59 -2.57 9.97
C ARG A 296 28.34 -2.16 11.25
N GLY A 297 29.39 -2.91 11.60
CA GLY A 297 30.19 -2.68 12.80
C GLY A 297 29.59 -3.29 14.07
N ASP A 298 28.46 -3.98 13.97
CA ASP A 298 27.89 -4.69 15.13
C ASP A 298 28.65 -6.00 15.39
N LYS A 299 29.57 -5.96 16.37
CA LYS A 299 30.45 -7.08 16.72
C LYS A 299 29.71 -8.33 17.23
N ARG A 300 28.43 -8.19 17.58
CA ARG A 300 27.59 -9.33 17.97
C ARG A 300 27.31 -10.26 16.77
N PHE A 301 27.40 -9.74 15.55
CA PHE A 301 27.03 -10.44 14.33
C PHE A 301 28.18 -10.57 13.32
N GLU A 302 29.13 -9.61 13.29
CA GLU A 302 30.24 -9.64 12.35
C GLU A 302 31.10 -10.89 12.51
N GLY A 303 31.38 -11.57 11.36
CA GLY A 303 32.20 -12.77 11.30
C GLY A 303 31.53 -14.05 11.81
N ARG A 304 30.25 -13.98 12.19
CA ARG A 304 29.49 -15.16 12.66
C ARG A 304 28.70 -15.80 11.52
N THR A 305 28.42 -17.08 11.70
CA THR A 305 27.50 -17.84 10.83
C THR A 305 26.03 -17.53 11.21
N PRO A 306 25.06 -17.79 10.30
CA PRO A 306 23.64 -17.65 10.60
C PRO A 306 23.20 -18.40 11.87
N ASP A 307 23.69 -19.63 12.07
CA ASP A 307 23.33 -20.47 13.23
C ASP A 307 23.89 -19.88 14.54
N GLU A 308 25.10 -19.35 14.53
CA GLU A 308 25.71 -18.66 15.69
C GLU A 308 24.92 -17.41 16.08
N ILE A 309 24.42 -16.65 15.09
CA ILE A 309 23.58 -15.46 15.34
C ILE A 309 22.25 -15.86 15.99
N VAL A 310 21.60 -16.90 15.48
CA VAL A 310 20.36 -17.42 16.07
C VAL A 310 20.60 -17.94 17.48
N ALA A 311 21.67 -18.68 17.70
CA ALA A 311 22.01 -19.18 19.03
C ALA A 311 22.25 -18.06 20.04
N GLU A 312 22.93 -17.00 19.64
CA GLU A 312 23.17 -15.83 20.48
C GLU A 312 21.88 -15.05 20.77
N ALA A 313 21.06 -14.79 19.75
CA ALA A 313 19.78 -14.10 19.91
C ALA A 313 18.77 -14.88 20.78
N ASN A 314 18.92 -16.19 20.90
CA ASN A 314 18.11 -17.00 21.82
C ASN A 314 18.63 -16.95 23.28
N ARG A 315 19.91 -16.71 23.48
CA ARG A 315 20.52 -16.59 24.82
C ARG A 315 20.34 -15.20 25.40
N ASP A 316 20.45 -14.18 24.56
CA ASP A 316 20.42 -12.78 24.97
C ASP A 316 19.12 -12.10 24.46
N SER A 317 18.19 -11.90 25.38
CA SER A 317 16.89 -11.26 25.08
C SER A 317 17.01 -9.76 24.73
N SER A 318 18.18 -9.14 24.92
CA SER A 318 18.45 -7.78 24.47
C SER A 318 18.67 -7.70 22.96
N ILE A 319 18.95 -8.83 22.29
CA ILE A 319 19.11 -8.93 20.84
C ILE A 319 17.74 -9.11 20.21
N VAL A 320 17.23 -8.04 19.61
CA VAL A 320 15.88 -7.99 19.05
C VAL A 320 15.90 -8.29 17.56
N MET A 321 15.15 -9.31 17.14
CA MET A 321 14.92 -9.59 15.72
C MET A 321 13.71 -8.85 15.18
N VAL A 322 13.68 -8.68 13.86
CA VAL A 322 12.48 -8.36 13.08
C VAL A 322 12.23 -9.48 12.09
N ASN A 323 11.02 -10.04 12.14
CA ASN A 323 10.64 -11.19 11.32
C ASN A 323 10.01 -10.76 9.98
N ARG A 324 9.30 -11.64 9.33
CA ARG A 324 8.48 -11.40 8.14
C ARG A 324 7.06 -11.90 8.38
N ASN A 325 6.10 -11.32 7.65
CA ASN A 325 4.70 -11.72 7.70
C ASN A 325 4.51 -13.18 7.27
N GLN A 326 3.52 -13.82 7.86
CA GLN A 326 3.08 -15.16 7.45
C GLN A 326 2.69 -15.18 5.97
N GLY A 327 2.99 -16.29 5.30
CA GLY A 327 2.73 -16.47 3.87
C GLY A 327 3.79 -15.87 2.93
N SER A 328 4.85 -15.22 3.43
CA SER A 328 5.99 -14.83 2.60
C SER A 328 7.02 -15.96 2.49
N GLY A 329 7.66 -16.13 1.32
CA GLY A 329 8.73 -17.11 1.11
C GLY A 329 9.89 -16.91 2.09
N THR A 330 10.27 -15.68 2.39
CA THR A 330 11.29 -15.36 3.40
C THR A 330 10.90 -15.84 4.80
N ARG A 331 9.60 -15.86 5.14
CA ARG A 331 9.15 -16.40 6.43
C ARG A 331 9.46 -17.89 6.54
N ILE A 332 9.28 -18.65 5.47
CA ILE A 332 9.61 -20.07 5.44
C ILE A 332 11.11 -20.27 5.70
N LEU A 333 11.97 -19.45 5.07
CA LEU A 333 13.41 -19.47 5.32
C LEU A 333 13.75 -19.13 6.78
N VAL A 334 13.10 -18.10 7.36
CA VAL A 334 13.28 -17.72 8.77
C VAL A 334 12.87 -18.85 9.72
N GLU A 335 11.71 -19.49 9.49
CA GLU A 335 11.25 -20.60 10.33
C GLU A 335 12.25 -21.79 10.30
N ARG A 336 12.79 -22.08 9.11
CA ARG A 336 13.82 -23.11 8.96
C ARG A 336 15.09 -22.74 9.72
N LEU A 337 15.56 -21.48 9.56
CA LEU A 337 16.74 -20.97 10.25
C LEU A 337 16.57 -20.98 11.77
N LEU A 338 15.41 -20.61 12.27
CA LEU A 338 15.12 -20.56 13.70
C LEU A 338 14.89 -21.94 14.32
N ALA A 339 14.60 -22.99 13.52
CA ALA A 339 14.37 -24.36 13.99
C ALA A 339 13.41 -24.46 15.20
N GLY A 340 12.36 -23.63 15.22
CA GLY A 340 11.37 -23.56 16.30
C GLY A 340 11.68 -22.57 17.42
N ALA A 341 12.87 -21.95 17.43
CA ALA A 341 13.21 -20.90 18.36
C ALA A 341 12.39 -19.61 18.11
N LYS A 342 12.17 -18.82 19.15
CA LYS A 342 11.42 -17.56 19.09
C LYS A 342 12.19 -16.44 19.81
N PRO A 343 13.24 -15.89 19.19
CA PRO A 343 14.01 -14.80 19.78
C PRO A 343 13.13 -13.56 20.08
N CYS A 344 13.65 -12.66 20.90
CA CYS A 344 12.97 -11.38 21.17
C CYS A 344 12.66 -10.65 19.85
N GLY A 345 11.44 -10.12 19.69
CA GLY A 345 10.99 -9.48 18.45
C GLY A 345 10.41 -10.41 17.38
N TYR A 346 10.40 -11.74 17.57
CA TYR A 346 9.81 -12.72 16.64
C TYR A 346 8.40 -12.37 16.18
N ALA A 347 7.57 -11.77 17.04
CA ALA A 347 6.20 -11.39 16.74
C ALA A 347 6.08 -10.13 15.86
N VAL A 348 7.17 -9.37 15.65
CA VAL A 348 7.18 -8.18 14.79
C VAL A 348 7.34 -8.62 13.33
N GLN A 349 6.28 -8.47 12.54
CA GLN A 349 6.13 -9.09 11.22
C GLN A 349 5.82 -8.08 10.11
N PRO A 350 6.78 -7.26 9.65
CA PRO A 350 6.57 -6.36 8.52
C PRO A 350 6.34 -7.12 7.20
N ASN A 351 5.62 -6.46 6.28
CA ASN A 351 5.12 -7.07 5.04
C ASN A 351 6.15 -7.12 3.89
N ASN A 352 7.28 -6.43 4.00
CA ASN A 352 8.29 -6.37 2.93
C ASN A 352 9.72 -6.23 3.47
N HIS A 353 10.71 -6.45 2.61
CA HIS A 353 12.14 -6.39 2.96
C HIS A 353 12.59 -4.97 3.37
N SER A 354 12.04 -3.94 2.74
CA SER A 354 12.36 -2.54 3.07
C SER A 354 11.94 -2.19 4.49
N ALA A 355 10.80 -2.70 4.97
CA ALA A 355 10.34 -2.49 6.33
C ALA A 355 11.18 -3.25 7.37
N VAL A 356 11.74 -4.43 7.02
CA VAL A 356 12.74 -5.13 7.84
C VAL A 356 13.99 -4.27 7.98
N SER A 357 14.55 -3.80 6.87
CA SER A 357 15.72 -2.93 6.85
C SER A 357 15.48 -1.63 7.63
N ALA A 358 14.34 -0.96 7.43
CA ALA A 358 13.99 0.25 8.15
C ALA A 358 13.92 0.04 9.67
N ALA A 359 13.42 -1.10 10.14
CA ALA A 359 13.39 -1.42 11.57
C ALA A 359 14.82 -1.48 12.16
N ILE A 360 15.77 -2.05 11.40
CA ILE A 360 17.18 -2.17 11.83
C ILE A 360 17.89 -0.81 11.79
N VAL A 361 17.74 -0.05 10.70
CA VAL A 361 18.32 1.30 10.57
C VAL A 361 17.81 2.25 11.66
N GLN A 362 16.56 2.13 12.05
CA GLN A 362 15.91 2.94 13.08
C GLN A 362 16.14 2.43 14.52
N ASN A 363 17.02 1.45 14.74
CA ASN A 363 17.29 0.84 16.04
C ASN A 363 16.06 0.25 16.75
N ARG A 364 15.03 -0.15 15.99
CA ARG A 364 13.85 -0.88 16.51
C ARG A 364 14.05 -2.40 16.54
N ALA A 365 15.05 -2.87 15.81
CA ALA A 365 15.55 -4.24 15.83
C ALA A 365 17.06 -4.25 15.58
N ASP A 366 17.72 -5.33 15.96
CA ASP A 366 19.16 -5.52 15.74
C ASP A 366 19.47 -6.29 14.48
N TRP A 367 18.63 -7.28 14.13
CA TRP A 367 18.79 -8.14 12.97
C TRP A 367 17.46 -8.63 12.39
N GLY A 368 17.51 -9.15 11.19
CA GLY A 368 16.38 -9.79 10.52
C GLY A 368 16.83 -10.48 9.24
N VAL A 369 15.89 -11.00 8.43
CA VAL A 369 16.19 -11.61 7.14
C VAL A 369 15.61 -10.79 6.00
N ALA A 370 16.47 -10.39 5.06
CA ALA A 370 16.08 -9.64 3.88
C ALA A 370 16.91 -10.03 2.66
N ILE A 371 16.62 -9.45 1.50
CA ILE A 371 17.43 -9.62 0.30
C ILE A 371 18.65 -8.70 0.31
N GLU A 372 19.75 -9.15 -0.29
CA GLU A 372 21.01 -8.43 -0.33
C GLU A 372 20.91 -7.02 -0.92
N ALA A 373 20.12 -6.84 -1.98
CA ALA A 373 19.92 -5.53 -2.61
C ALA A 373 19.37 -4.49 -1.63
N ILE A 374 18.46 -4.89 -0.74
CA ILE A 374 17.91 -4.00 0.29
C ILE A 374 18.94 -3.71 1.39
N ALA A 375 19.75 -4.68 1.76
CA ALA A 375 20.84 -4.47 2.71
C ALA A 375 21.84 -3.43 2.18
N ARG A 376 22.26 -3.56 0.91
CA ARG A 376 23.16 -2.61 0.25
C ARG A 376 22.58 -1.20 0.15
N LEU A 377 21.32 -1.08 -0.29
CA LEU A 377 20.61 0.20 -0.42
C LEU A 377 20.55 0.97 0.91
N ASN A 378 20.50 0.26 2.03
CA ASN A 378 20.39 0.84 3.37
C ASN A 378 21.71 0.78 4.15
N HIS A 379 22.84 0.50 3.50
CA HIS A 379 24.18 0.42 4.10
C HIS A 379 24.26 -0.57 5.28
N LEU A 380 23.45 -1.62 5.28
CA LEU A 380 23.50 -2.69 6.27
C LEU A 380 24.57 -3.75 5.90
N ALA A 381 25.03 -4.51 6.90
CA ALA A 381 25.80 -5.73 6.70
C ALA A 381 24.86 -6.85 6.27
N PHE A 382 25.42 -7.84 5.54
CA PHE A 382 24.66 -8.96 4.98
C PHE A 382 25.44 -10.27 5.12
N ILE A 383 24.78 -11.30 5.61
CA ILE A 383 25.31 -12.66 5.65
C ILE A 383 24.38 -13.55 4.83
N PRO A 384 24.83 -14.12 3.70
CA PRO A 384 23.98 -14.93 2.82
C PRO A 384 23.52 -16.22 3.48
N ILE A 385 22.28 -16.63 3.22
CA ILE A 385 21.72 -17.91 3.67
C ILE A 385 21.32 -18.76 2.47
N GLN A 386 20.54 -18.21 1.53
CA GLN A 386 19.97 -18.94 0.41
C GLN A 386 19.71 -18.01 -0.77
N ASP A 387 19.95 -18.53 -1.97
CA ASP A 387 19.54 -17.88 -3.20
C ASP A 387 18.08 -18.19 -3.51
N GLU A 388 17.37 -17.18 -4.06
CA GLU A 388 15.97 -17.23 -4.42
C GLU A 388 15.82 -16.85 -5.90
N HIS A 389 15.05 -17.65 -6.65
CA HIS A 389 14.71 -17.37 -8.03
C HIS A 389 13.43 -16.55 -8.10
N TYR A 390 13.55 -15.32 -8.58
CA TYR A 390 12.42 -14.46 -8.89
C TYR A 390 12.20 -14.48 -10.39
N ASP A 391 11.11 -15.14 -10.82
CA ASP A 391 10.78 -15.36 -12.22
C ASP A 391 9.42 -14.73 -12.56
N PHE A 392 9.08 -14.81 -13.84
CA PHE A 392 7.86 -14.23 -14.37
C PHE A 392 7.00 -15.29 -15.05
N ALA A 393 5.78 -15.49 -14.56
CA ALA A 393 4.78 -16.34 -15.21
C ALA A 393 3.94 -15.45 -16.14
N ILE A 394 3.90 -15.80 -17.42
CA ILE A 394 3.21 -15.05 -18.48
C ILE A 394 2.14 -15.95 -19.09
N PRO A 395 0.85 -15.52 -19.13
CA PRO A 395 -0.18 -16.28 -19.86
C PRO A 395 0.21 -16.46 -21.33
N ASN A 396 0.05 -17.67 -21.86
CA ASN A 396 0.42 -17.97 -23.26
C ASN A 396 -0.32 -17.07 -24.26
N SER A 397 -1.57 -16.70 -23.96
CA SER A 397 -2.36 -15.76 -24.77
C SER A 397 -1.83 -14.32 -24.78
N ARG A 398 -0.89 -13.99 -23.89
CA ARG A 398 -0.33 -12.64 -23.72
C ARG A 398 1.10 -12.52 -24.24
N LEU A 399 1.75 -13.63 -24.59
CA LEU A 399 3.18 -13.63 -24.98
C LEU A 399 3.47 -12.71 -26.18
N ASP A 400 2.59 -12.67 -27.17
CA ASP A 400 2.79 -11.90 -28.40
C ASP A 400 2.40 -10.42 -28.29
N ARG A 401 1.91 -9.97 -27.12
CA ARG A 401 1.58 -8.55 -26.93
C ARG A 401 2.86 -7.68 -26.96
N PRO A 402 2.84 -6.54 -27.70
CA PRO A 402 4.03 -5.69 -27.83
C PRO A 402 4.64 -5.27 -26.48
N ALA A 403 3.81 -4.89 -25.48
CA ALA A 403 4.27 -4.49 -24.16
C ALA A 403 4.93 -5.65 -23.39
N VAL A 404 4.45 -6.88 -23.58
CA VAL A 404 5.04 -8.09 -22.97
C VAL A 404 6.37 -8.43 -23.62
N GLN A 405 6.47 -8.33 -24.96
CA GLN A 405 7.74 -8.56 -25.67
C GLN A 405 8.79 -7.53 -25.28
N GLU A 406 8.40 -6.28 -25.10
CA GLU A 406 9.33 -5.23 -24.65
C GLU A 406 9.78 -5.45 -23.20
N PHE A 407 8.88 -5.92 -22.31
CA PHE A 407 9.24 -6.34 -20.96
C PHE A 407 10.29 -7.49 -20.96
N ILE A 408 10.09 -8.51 -21.79
CA ILE A 408 11.02 -9.66 -21.93
C ILE A 408 12.36 -9.18 -22.48
N ALA A 409 12.37 -8.28 -23.47
CA ALA A 409 13.58 -7.72 -24.06
C ALA A 409 14.39 -6.93 -23.00
N LEU A 410 13.74 -6.08 -22.22
CA LEU A 410 14.38 -5.33 -21.13
C LEU A 410 14.95 -6.24 -20.04
N LEU A 411 14.18 -7.24 -19.64
CA LEU A 411 14.62 -8.25 -18.66
C LEU A 411 15.89 -8.97 -19.16
N SER A 412 15.92 -9.35 -20.42
CA SER A 412 17.06 -10.01 -21.06
C SER A 412 18.28 -9.10 -21.14
N ALA A 413 18.10 -7.81 -21.43
CA ALA A 413 19.18 -6.82 -21.45
C ALA A 413 19.77 -6.60 -20.05
N MET A 414 18.93 -6.52 -19.03
CA MET A 414 19.34 -6.36 -17.64
C MET A 414 20.20 -7.55 -17.16
N LYS A 415 19.83 -8.79 -17.50
CA LYS A 415 20.62 -10.00 -17.19
C LYS A 415 22.02 -9.96 -17.82
N LYS A 416 22.12 -9.53 -19.08
CA LYS A 416 23.42 -9.42 -19.78
C LYS A 416 24.34 -8.38 -19.15
N THR A 417 23.77 -7.28 -18.62
CA THR A 417 24.54 -6.24 -17.94
C THR A 417 25.04 -6.71 -16.58
N SER A 418 24.19 -7.40 -15.81
CA SER A 418 24.56 -7.96 -14.49
C SER A 418 25.63 -9.06 -14.58
N SER A 419 25.69 -9.80 -15.69
CA SER A 419 26.73 -10.82 -15.89
C SER A 419 28.09 -10.24 -16.34
N LYS A 420 28.15 -8.98 -16.79
CA LYS A 420 29.38 -8.30 -17.22
C LYS A 420 29.98 -7.38 -16.16
N SER A 421 29.21 -6.93 -15.20
CA SER A 421 29.67 -6.10 -14.07
C SER A 421 29.83 -6.98 -12.83
N THR A 422 31.06 -7.19 -12.39
CA THR A 422 31.38 -7.65 -11.03
C THR A 422 31.05 -6.59 -9.96
N GLU A 423 30.53 -5.43 -10.38
CA GLU A 423 29.97 -4.40 -9.50
C GLU A 423 28.45 -4.41 -9.64
N PRO A 424 27.72 -4.70 -8.56
CA PRO A 424 26.26 -4.63 -8.55
C PRO A 424 25.80 -3.18 -8.45
N LEU A 425 24.76 -2.87 -9.23
CA LEU A 425 24.00 -1.61 -9.18
C LEU A 425 23.43 -1.32 -7.80
#